data_bdcdada482d1b5a1782c559502db5ec0
#
_entry.id   bdcdada482d1b5a1782c559502db5ec0
#
_cell.length_a   1.000
_cell.length_b   1.000
_cell.length_c   1.000
_cell.angle_alpha   90.00
_cell.angle_beta   90.00
_cell.angle_gamma   90.00
#
_symmetry.space_group_name_H-M   'P 1'
#
loop_
_entity.id
_entity.type
_entity.pdbx_description
1 polymer ?
#
loop_
_entity_poly.entity_id
_entity_poly.type
_entity_poly.pdbx_seq_one_letter_code
_entity_poly.pdbx_strand_id
1 'polypeptide(L)'
;MTKFTPEENSRIVSFFAKAVSSRTDFRKTILEAFSSIFGYKRCTFWLANNNGRLVEPMYINVSDKIMQAWEDGYYRYDPFDYANLPKQYRRQGTLVVTDLVDEMDYLKQNVYYNDILAAQDYVHKMALYLMDGERFIGGMSFLRNKQEAPFGYGDKLLVSYLGHYISQLLTEQSQIDKLRSENAQLLEFADLSGDGLIIADAQSKICYINAGGRNIYDKLLLHGQIESLEDLICGVRYQECKIPGSNHMSYCELGRYGIHTKVKMVLQEKFYSIIFQQKSDGKVFADKRWEALLQEKGLTSREREVLDCVLKGMTNVDIAAELFVSIHTIKAHLYSIYHKFDVGSRSALMARFSQQNYR
;
A
#
# COMPACT_ATOMS: atom_id res chain seq x y z
N MET A 1 -33.68 -1.68 -20.05
CA MET A 1 -32.76 -2.72 -19.59
C MET A 1 -32.53 -3.69 -20.72
N THR A 2 -31.37 -3.68 -21.32
CA THR A 2 -30.98 -4.62 -22.38
C THR A 2 -30.80 -5.99 -21.72
N LYS A 3 -31.63 -6.95 -22.12
CA LYS A 3 -31.58 -8.30 -21.55
C LYS A 3 -30.63 -9.14 -22.39
N PHE A 4 -29.60 -9.65 -21.80
CA PHE A 4 -28.77 -10.69 -22.40
C PHE A 4 -29.57 -11.98 -22.54
N THR A 5 -29.31 -12.75 -23.59
CA THR A 5 -29.89 -14.07 -23.78
C THR A 5 -29.47 -15.04 -22.66
N PRO A 6 -30.19 -16.13 -22.43
CA PRO A 6 -29.78 -17.15 -21.45
C PRO A 6 -28.36 -17.69 -21.68
N GLU A 7 -27.98 -17.86 -22.96
CA GLU A 7 -26.63 -18.30 -23.32
C GLU A 7 -25.57 -17.27 -22.99
N GLU A 8 -25.80 -15.99 -23.29
CA GLU A 8 -24.91 -14.89 -22.93
C GLU A 8 -24.77 -14.77 -21.42
N ASN A 9 -25.87 -14.90 -20.68
CA ASN A 9 -25.84 -14.91 -19.22
C ASN A 9 -24.97 -16.05 -18.65
N SER A 10 -25.06 -17.26 -19.20
CA SER A 10 -24.24 -18.41 -18.82
C SER A 10 -22.76 -18.14 -19.07
N ARG A 11 -22.43 -17.53 -20.21
CA ARG A 11 -21.05 -17.12 -20.55
C ARG A 11 -20.53 -16.03 -19.60
N ILE A 12 -21.37 -15.05 -19.25
CA ILE A 12 -21.04 -13.99 -18.28
C ILE A 12 -20.74 -14.60 -16.90
N VAL A 13 -21.57 -15.52 -16.42
CA VAL A 13 -21.33 -16.22 -15.14
C VAL A 13 -20.00 -17.00 -15.18
N SER A 14 -19.75 -17.71 -16.28
CA SER A 14 -18.48 -18.45 -16.47
C SER A 14 -17.27 -17.52 -16.49
N PHE A 15 -17.39 -16.32 -17.08
CA PHE A 15 -16.36 -15.31 -17.07
C PHE A 15 -16.06 -14.84 -15.65
N PHE A 16 -17.09 -14.52 -14.86
CA PHE A 16 -16.91 -14.09 -13.47
C PHE A 16 -16.28 -15.17 -12.60
N ALA A 17 -16.73 -16.41 -12.74
CA ALA A 17 -16.13 -17.53 -12.01
C ALA A 17 -14.64 -17.68 -12.32
N LYS A 18 -14.25 -17.54 -13.59
CA LYS A 18 -12.84 -17.59 -14.01
C LYS A 18 -12.06 -16.37 -13.51
N ALA A 19 -12.61 -15.17 -13.62
CA ALA A 19 -11.96 -13.93 -13.18
C ALA A 19 -11.62 -13.91 -11.69
N VAL A 20 -12.47 -14.49 -10.83
CA VAL A 20 -12.27 -14.55 -9.37
C VAL A 20 -11.31 -15.66 -8.95
N SER A 21 -11.13 -16.71 -9.76
CA SER A 21 -10.35 -17.89 -9.40
C SER A 21 -8.84 -17.63 -9.28
N SER A 22 -8.30 -16.61 -9.94
CA SER A 22 -6.87 -16.28 -9.94
C SER A 22 -6.59 -14.97 -9.24
N ARG A 23 -5.92 -15.04 -8.08
CA ARG A 23 -5.47 -13.86 -7.33
C ARG A 23 -4.08 -13.34 -7.75
N THR A 24 -3.28 -14.18 -8.42
CA THR A 24 -1.87 -13.87 -8.73
C THR A 24 -1.65 -13.39 -10.16
N ASP A 25 -2.56 -13.67 -11.09
CA ASP A 25 -2.41 -13.36 -12.51
C ASP A 25 -3.73 -12.85 -13.12
N PHE A 26 -4.32 -11.89 -12.40
CA PHE A 26 -5.64 -11.33 -12.69
C PHE A 26 -5.79 -10.88 -14.15
N ARG A 27 -4.88 -10.05 -14.67
CA ARG A 27 -4.97 -9.49 -16.03
C ARG A 27 -4.88 -10.57 -17.09
N LYS A 28 -3.99 -11.52 -16.93
CA LYS A 28 -3.85 -12.67 -17.84
C LYS A 28 -5.12 -13.53 -17.84
N THR A 29 -5.65 -13.81 -16.65
CA THR A 29 -6.89 -14.57 -16.49
C THR A 29 -8.07 -13.89 -17.21
N ILE A 30 -8.20 -12.57 -17.13
CA ILE A 30 -9.21 -11.78 -17.83
C ILE A 30 -9.03 -11.90 -19.35
N LEU A 31 -7.82 -11.75 -19.87
CA LEU A 31 -7.53 -11.89 -21.30
C LEU A 31 -7.88 -13.28 -21.82
N GLU A 32 -7.48 -14.31 -21.09
CA GLU A 32 -7.79 -15.71 -21.41
C GLU A 32 -9.30 -16.01 -21.34
N ALA A 33 -10.02 -15.38 -20.42
CA ALA A 33 -11.48 -15.50 -20.32
C ALA A 33 -12.17 -14.85 -21.52
N PHE A 34 -11.77 -13.67 -21.93
CA PHE A 34 -12.28 -13.03 -23.14
C PHE A 34 -12.05 -13.89 -24.37
N SER A 35 -10.86 -14.46 -24.50
CA SER A 35 -10.53 -15.32 -25.64
C SER A 35 -11.31 -16.63 -25.63
N SER A 36 -11.33 -17.35 -24.51
CA SER A 36 -11.90 -18.71 -24.45
C SER A 36 -13.42 -18.73 -24.34
N ILE A 37 -14.04 -17.74 -23.70
CA ILE A 37 -15.48 -17.71 -23.44
C ILE A 37 -16.24 -16.92 -24.54
N PHE A 38 -15.68 -15.76 -24.94
CA PHE A 38 -16.35 -14.87 -25.89
C PHE A 38 -15.72 -14.87 -27.29
N GLY A 39 -14.58 -15.54 -27.47
CA GLY A 39 -13.95 -15.66 -28.80
C GLY A 39 -13.17 -14.40 -29.23
N TYR A 40 -12.87 -13.46 -28.32
CA TYR A 40 -12.00 -12.32 -28.60
C TYR A 40 -10.54 -12.78 -28.64
N LYS A 41 -10.10 -13.26 -29.77
CA LYS A 41 -8.83 -13.97 -29.93
C LYS A 41 -7.61 -13.11 -29.64
N ARG A 42 -7.67 -11.80 -29.93
CA ARG A 42 -6.53 -10.87 -29.81
C ARG A 42 -6.94 -9.72 -28.93
N CYS A 43 -6.33 -9.64 -27.77
CA CYS A 43 -6.64 -8.58 -26.81
C CYS A 43 -5.41 -8.17 -26.01
N THR A 44 -5.45 -6.93 -25.54
CA THR A 44 -4.44 -6.33 -24.68
C THR A 44 -5.08 -5.80 -23.41
N PHE A 45 -4.32 -5.76 -22.32
CA PHE A 45 -4.71 -5.17 -21.05
C PHE A 45 -3.57 -4.30 -20.54
N TRP A 46 -3.85 -3.03 -20.32
CA TRP A 46 -2.91 -2.02 -19.87
C TRP A 46 -3.34 -1.46 -18.51
N LEU A 47 -2.39 -1.15 -17.66
CA LEU A 47 -2.63 -0.30 -16.49
C LEU A 47 -2.45 1.17 -16.87
N ALA A 48 -3.05 2.08 -16.12
CA ALA A 48 -2.77 3.50 -16.24
C ALA A 48 -1.94 3.98 -15.06
N ASN A 49 -0.87 4.74 -15.33
CA ASN A 49 -0.13 5.41 -14.28
C ASN A 49 -0.87 6.67 -13.79
N ASN A 50 -0.31 7.36 -12.79
CA ASN A 50 -0.91 8.55 -12.20
C ASN A 50 -1.13 9.70 -13.18
N ASN A 51 -0.43 9.72 -14.31
CA ASN A 51 -0.58 10.72 -15.37
C ASN A 51 -1.59 10.29 -16.45
N GLY A 52 -2.28 9.17 -16.26
CA GLY A 52 -3.22 8.60 -17.22
C GLY A 52 -2.59 7.97 -18.45
N ARG A 53 -1.26 7.73 -18.45
CA ARG A 53 -0.56 7.02 -19.53
C ARG A 53 -0.68 5.52 -19.30
N LEU A 54 -0.97 4.78 -20.37
CA LEU A 54 -0.96 3.32 -20.38
C LEU A 54 0.45 2.77 -20.22
N VAL A 55 0.61 1.80 -19.31
CA VAL A 55 1.88 1.15 -18.95
C VAL A 55 1.65 -0.34 -18.70
N GLU A 56 2.72 -1.11 -18.61
CA GLU A 56 2.71 -2.52 -18.25
C GLU A 56 1.73 -3.38 -19.08
N PRO A 57 1.91 -3.46 -20.40
CA PRO A 57 1.03 -4.24 -21.26
C PRO A 57 1.05 -5.73 -20.91
N MET A 58 -0.16 -6.33 -20.90
CA MET A 58 -0.37 -7.77 -21.04
C MET A 58 -1.19 -8.01 -22.29
N TYR A 59 -0.89 -9.07 -23.04
CA TYR A 59 -1.61 -9.34 -24.27
C TYR A 59 -1.58 -10.82 -24.64
N ILE A 60 -2.55 -11.21 -25.45
CA ILE A 60 -2.63 -12.54 -26.06
C ILE A 60 -2.84 -12.42 -27.55
N ASN A 61 -2.11 -13.24 -28.32
CA ASN A 61 -2.17 -13.33 -29.77
C ASN A 61 -2.00 -11.98 -30.50
N VAL A 62 -1.30 -11.04 -29.90
CA VAL A 62 -0.88 -9.77 -30.48
C VAL A 62 0.64 -9.82 -30.64
N SER A 63 1.18 -9.33 -31.74
CA SER A 63 2.61 -9.37 -32.03
C SER A 63 3.40 -8.46 -31.09
N ASP A 64 4.54 -8.94 -30.56
CA ASP A 64 5.46 -8.15 -29.76
C ASP A 64 5.92 -6.88 -30.49
N LYS A 65 6.05 -6.95 -31.82
CA LYS A 65 6.42 -5.78 -32.64
C LYS A 65 5.40 -4.65 -32.54
N ILE A 66 4.10 -4.98 -32.48
CA ILE A 66 3.03 -3.97 -32.32
C ILE A 66 3.14 -3.33 -30.93
N MET A 67 3.34 -4.14 -29.91
CA MET A 67 3.43 -3.66 -28.55
C MET A 67 4.65 -2.76 -28.35
N GLN A 68 5.81 -3.19 -28.84
CA GLN A 68 7.04 -2.40 -28.81
C GLN A 68 6.92 -1.09 -29.57
N ALA A 69 6.40 -1.13 -30.81
CA ALA A 69 6.21 0.09 -31.60
C ALA A 69 5.25 1.07 -30.91
N TRP A 70 4.19 0.58 -30.28
CA TRP A 70 3.26 1.42 -29.53
C TRP A 70 3.99 2.11 -28.35
N GLU A 71 4.79 1.39 -27.58
CA GLU A 71 5.60 1.92 -26.48
C GLU A 71 6.67 2.90 -26.95
N ASP A 72 7.31 2.65 -28.10
CA ASP A 72 8.36 3.48 -28.70
C ASP A 72 7.84 4.84 -29.22
N GLY A 73 6.51 5.04 -29.29
CA GLY A 73 5.98 6.35 -29.59
C GLY A 73 4.72 6.40 -30.44
N TYR A 74 4.29 5.30 -31.04
CA TYR A 74 3.07 5.29 -31.87
C TYR A 74 1.78 5.51 -31.06
N TYR A 75 1.80 5.38 -29.72
CA TYR A 75 0.68 5.76 -28.86
C TYR A 75 0.19 7.20 -29.09
N ARG A 76 1.08 8.10 -29.55
CA ARG A 76 0.72 9.49 -29.85
C ARG A 76 -0.23 9.62 -31.02
N TYR A 77 -0.23 8.63 -31.92
CA TYR A 77 -1.06 8.57 -33.12
C TYR A 77 -2.25 7.65 -32.96
N ASP A 78 -2.35 6.90 -31.84
CA ASP A 78 -3.50 6.03 -31.56
C ASP A 78 -4.69 6.87 -31.09
N PRO A 79 -5.78 6.99 -31.85
CA PRO A 79 -6.96 7.76 -31.43
C PRO A 79 -7.67 7.13 -30.25
N PHE A 80 -7.38 5.87 -29.92
CA PHE A 80 -7.89 5.16 -28.76
C PHE A 80 -7.01 5.29 -27.52
N ASP A 81 -5.84 5.94 -27.61
CA ASP A 81 -5.13 6.32 -26.40
C ASP A 81 -5.97 7.31 -25.59
N TYR A 82 -6.09 7.08 -24.28
CA TYR A 82 -6.96 7.89 -23.42
C TYR A 82 -6.59 9.39 -23.45
N ALA A 83 -5.31 9.69 -23.58
CA ALA A 83 -4.83 11.08 -23.69
C ALA A 83 -5.25 11.76 -25.00
N ASN A 84 -5.41 10.98 -26.07
CA ASN A 84 -5.83 11.48 -27.38
C ASN A 84 -7.35 11.58 -27.54
N LEU A 85 -8.12 10.95 -26.64
CA LEU A 85 -9.58 10.97 -26.70
C LEU A 85 -10.15 12.37 -26.54
N PRO A 86 -11.14 12.78 -27.38
CA PRO A 86 -11.95 13.95 -27.12
C PRO A 86 -12.64 13.83 -25.75
N LYS A 87 -12.76 14.95 -25.04
CA LYS A 87 -13.30 14.98 -23.65
C LYS A 87 -14.67 14.30 -23.51
N GLN A 88 -15.51 14.39 -24.53
CA GLN A 88 -16.84 13.81 -24.54
C GLN A 88 -16.83 12.26 -24.46
N TYR A 89 -15.76 11.61 -24.91
CA TYR A 89 -15.64 10.14 -24.90
C TYR A 89 -14.89 9.61 -23.66
N ARG A 90 -14.23 10.45 -22.89
CA ARG A 90 -13.40 10.01 -21.74
C ARG A 90 -14.18 9.33 -20.62
N ARG A 91 -15.51 9.45 -20.62
CA ARG A 91 -16.41 8.80 -19.64
C ARG A 91 -17.13 7.59 -20.19
N GLN A 92 -16.91 7.20 -21.43
CA GLN A 92 -17.57 6.05 -22.06
C GLN A 92 -16.74 4.80 -21.81
N GLY A 93 -17.41 3.70 -21.45
CA GLY A 93 -16.75 2.43 -21.18
C GLY A 93 -16.09 1.81 -22.41
N THR A 94 -16.76 1.78 -23.57
CA THR A 94 -16.30 1.03 -24.75
C THR A 94 -16.54 1.82 -26.03
N LEU A 95 -15.52 1.90 -26.87
CA LEU A 95 -15.53 2.56 -28.16
C LEU A 95 -15.06 1.62 -29.28
N VAL A 96 -15.60 1.76 -30.46
CA VAL A 96 -15.12 1.16 -31.72
C VAL A 96 -14.63 2.26 -32.66
N VAL A 97 -13.92 1.89 -33.74
CA VAL A 97 -13.36 2.88 -34.71
C VAL A 97 -14.38 3.90 -35.14
N THR A 98 -15.55 3.46 -35.57
CA THR A 98 -16.63 4.31 -36.12
C THR A 98 -17.25 5.29 -35.11
N ASP A 99 -17.00 5.13 -33.82
CA ASP A 99 -17.46 6.09 -32.82
C ASP A 99 -16.57 7.35 -32.78
N LEU A 100 -15.31 7.23 -33.18
CA LEU A 100 -14.30 8.30 -33.06
C LEU A 100 -13.99 8.97 -34.38
N VAL A 101 -13.86 8.19 -35.44
CA VAL A 101 -13.47 8.62 -36.78
C VAL A 101 -14.18 7.82 -37.81
N ASP A 102 -14.33 8.37 -39.02
CA ASP A 102 -14.75 7.56 -40.17
C ASP A 102 -13.75 6.43 -40.36
N GLU A 103 -14.27 5.19 -40.54
CA GLU A 103 -13.40 4.01 -40.64
C GLU A 103 -12.44 4.11 -41.82
N MET A 104 -12.91 4.66 -42.94
CA MET A 104 -12.07 4.86 -44.13
C MET A 104 -11.01 5.92 -43.93
N ASP A 105 -11.29 6.96 -43.16
CA ASP A 105 -10.31 8.00 -42.82
C ASP A 105 -9.28 7.46 -41.83
N TYR A 106 -9.71 6.67 -40.83
CA TYR A 106 -8.80 5.98 -39.92
C TYR A 106 -7.83 5.08 -40.65
N LEU A 107 -8.35 4.24 -41.59
CA LEU A 107 -7.56 3.30 -42.38
C LEU A 107 -6.57 3.99 -43.34
N LYS A 108 -6.92 5.17 -43.88
CA LYS A 108 -6.11 5.85 -44.90
C LYS A 108 -5.14 6.87 -44.35
N GLN A 109 -5.45 7.51 -43.23
CA GLN A 109 -4.73 8.69 -42.72
C GLN A 109 -4.00 8.45 -41.39
N ASN A 110 -4.35 7.41 -40.64
CA ASN A 110 -3.75 7.15 -39.35
C ASN A 110 -2.39 6.44 -39.49
N VAL A 111 -1.33 7.10 -39.05
CA VAL A 111 0.05 6.58 -39.09
C VAL A 111 0.19 5.26 -38.32
N TYR A 112 -0.37 5.20 -37.11
CA TYR A 112 -0.30 3.97 -36.29
C TYR A 112 -1.03 2.81 -36.97
N TYR A 113 -2.18 3.07 -37.56
CA TYR A 113 -2.91 2.05 -38.31
C TYR A 113 -2.06 1.54 -39.49
N ASN A 114 -1.61 2.45 -40.36
CA ASN A 114 -0.92 2.08 -41.61
C ASN A 114 0.39 1.36 -41.37
N ASP A 115 1.22 1.89 -40.48
CA ASP A 115 2.57 1.39 -40.25
C ASP A 115 2.59 0.12 -39.39
N ILE A 116 1.61 -0.02 -38.46
CA ILE A 116 1.66 -1.04 -37.42
C ILE A 116 0.53 -2.04 -37.54
N LEU A 117 -0.75 -1.61 -37.55
CA LEU A 117 -1.89 -2.52 -37.48
C LEU A 117 -2.15 -3.18 -38.85
N ALA A 118 -2.14 -2.42 -39.93
CA ALA A 118 -2.40 -2.94 -41.28
C ALA A 118 -1.34 -3.95 -41.71
N ALA A 119 -0.08 -3.74 -41.32
CA ALA A 119 1.01 -4.69 -41.58
C ALA A 119 0.79 -6.07 -40.93
N GLN A 120 -0.11 -6.17 -39.96
CA GLN A 120 -0.49 -7.39 -39.25
C GLN A 120 -1.93 -7.81 -39.57
N ASP A 121 -2.56 -7.24 -40.66
CA ASP A 121 -3.91 -7.48 -41.10
C ASP A 121 -5.02 -7.16 -40.07
N TYR A 122 -4.71 -6.25 -39.08
CA TYR A 122 -5.71 -5.81 -38.11
C TYR A 122 -6.46 -4.59 -38.67
N VAL A 123 -7.76 -4.74 -38.83
CA VAL A 123 -8.63 -3.71 -39.41
C VAL A 123 -9.62 -3.15 -38.39
N HIS A 124 -10.18 -4.02 -37.55
CA HIS A 124 -11.21 -3.61 -36.60
C HIS A 124 -10.61 -3.53 -35.20
N LYS A 125 -10.85 -2.41 -34.53
CA LYS A 125 -10.39 -2.18 -33.15
C LYS A 125 -11.56 -1.74 -32.27
N MET A 126 -11.63 -2.31 -31.07
CA MET A 126 -12.50 -1.90 -29.99
C MET A 126 -11.66 -1.67 -28.75
N ALA A 127 -11.87 -0.56 -28.07
CA ALA A 127 -11.20 -0.21 -26.82
C ALA A 127 -12.20 -0.13 -25.66
N LEU A 128 -11.79 -0.60 -24.51
CA LEU A 128 -12.50 -0.49 -23.24
C LEU A 128 -11.65 0.36 -22.29
N TYR A 129 -12.26 1.37 -21.69
CA TYR A 129 -11.62 2.21 -20.67
C TYR A 129 -12.10 1.81 -19.28
N LEU A 130 -11.14 1.47 -18.42
CA LEU A 130 -11.39 1.04 -17.06
C LEU A 130 -11.28 2.27 -16.14
N MET A 131 -12.35 2.54 -15.40
CA MET A 131 -12.47 3.75 -14.59
C MET A 131 -12.74 3.38 -13.12
N ASP A 132 -12.17 4.17 -12.22
CA ASP A 132 -12.49 4.19 -10.79
C ASP A 132 -13.08 5.57 -10.47
N GLY A 133 -14.39 5.68 -10.49
CA GLY A 133 -15.08 6.96 -10.53
C GLY A 133 -14.73 7.75 -11.79
N GLU A 134 -14.08 8.91 -11.63
CA GLU A 134 -13.60 9.73 -12.75
C GLU A 134 -12.14 9.43 -13.13
N ARG A 135 -11.44 8.59 -12.35
CA ARG A 135 -10.03 8.27 -12.57
C ARG A 135 -9.89 7.14 -13.59
N PHE A 136 -9.12 7.38 -14.64
CA PHE A 136 -8.70 6.36 -15.58
C PHE A 136 -7.65 5.46 -14.92
N ILE A 137 -7.91 4.17 -14.83
CA ILE A 137 -7.06 3.18 -14.14
C ILE A 137 -6.45 2.15 -15.09
N GLY A 138 -6.91 2.08 -16.32
CA GLY A 138 -6.38 1.17 -17.32
C GLY A 138 -7.27 1.04 -18.54
N GLY A 139 -6.87 0.23 -19.49
CA GLY A 139 -7.62 -0.01 -20.71
C GLY A 139 -7.36 -1.38 -21.30
N MET A 140 -8.32 -1.82 -22.11
CA MET A 140 -8.19 -3.04 -22.89
C MET A 140 -8.46 -2.72 -24.36
N SER A 141 -7.80 -3.44 -25.26
CA SER A 141 -8.10 -3.37 -26.69
C SER A 141 -8.36 -4.76 -27.23
N PHE A 142 -9.28 -4.82 -28.17
CA PHE A 142 -9.67 -6.02 -28.90
C PHE A 142 -9.44 -5.76 -30.38
N LEU A 143 -8.81 -6.72 -31.07
CA LEU A 143 -8.44 -6.58 -32.47
C LEU A 143 -9.03 -7.73 -33.29
N ARG A 144 -9.56 -7.39 -34.48
CA ARG A 144 -10.02 -8.34 -35.48
C ARG A 144 -9.36 -8.06 -36.83
N ASN A 145 -9.11 -9.11 -37.57
CA ASN A 145 -8.55 -8.99 -38.92
C ASN A 145 -9.65 -8.71 -39.97
N LYS A 146 -9.22 -8.48 -41.20
CA LYS A 146 -10.12 -8.16 -42.34
C LYS A 146 -11.15 -9.23 -42.63
N GLN A 147 -10.89 -10.49 -42.24
CA GLN A 147 -11.80 -11.62 -42.54
C GLN A 147 -12.85 -11.80 -41.43
N GLU A 148 -12.66 -11.16 -40.27
CA GLU A 148 -13.57 -11.21 -39.13
C GLU A 148 -14.60 -10.07 -39.25
N ALA A 149 -15.81 -10.28 -38.74
CA ALA A 149 -16.85 -9.25 -38.75
C ALA A 149 -16.42 -8.04 -37.85
N PRO A 150 -16.78 -6.81 -38.23
CA PRO A 150 -16.58 -5.63 -37.39
C PRO A 150 -17.18 -5.82 -36.00
N PHE A 151 -16.69 -5.07 -35.01
CA PHE A 151 -17.32 -5.01 -33.71
C PHE A 151 -18.66 -4.30 -33.79
N GLY A 152 -19.72 -4.96 -33.33
CA GLY A 152 -21.07 -4.44 -33.35
C GLY A 152 -21.56 -3.94 -31.99
N TYR A 153 -22.83 -3.55 -31.96
CA TYR A 153 -23.46 -3.07 -30.72
C TYR A 153 -23.47 -4.12 -29.60
N GLY A 154 -23.67 -5.41 -29.93
CA GLY A 154 -23.63 -6.50 -28.97
C GLY A 154 -22.25 -6.65 -28.30
N ASP A 155 -21.16 -6.53 -29.09
CA ASP A 155 -19.78 -6.54 -28.57
C ASP A 155 -19.58 -5.39 -27.59
N LYS A 156 -19.99 -4.17 -27.98
CA LYS A 156 -19.86 -2.97 -27.12
C LYS A 156 -20.63 -3.13 -25.81
N LEU A 157 -21.85 -3.62 -25.86
CA LEU A 157 -22.70 -3.81 -24.72
C LEU A 157 -22.10 -4.83 -23.72
N LEU A 158 -21.68 -5.98 -24.25
CA LEU A 158 -21.07 -7.05 -23.45
C LEU A 158 -19.77 -6.57 -22.78
N VAL A 159 -18.88 -5.99 -23.57
CA VAL A 159 -17.57 -5.54 -23.06
C VAL A 159 -17.71 -4.38 -22.08
N SER A 160 -18.66 -3.43 -22.32
CA SER A 160 -18.96 -2.37 -21.35
C SER A 160 -19.50 -2.92 -20.02
N TYR A 161 -20.38 -3.92 -20.09
CA TYR A 161 -20.91 -4.56 -18.88
C TYR A 161 -19.83 -5.25 -18.07
N LEU A 162 -18.98 -6.06 -18.72
CA LEU A 162 -17.86 -6.73 -18.09
C LEU A 162 -16.79 -5.73 -17.61
N GLY A 163 -16.60 -4.64 -18.35
CA GLY A 163 -15.64 -3.59 -18.03
C GLY A 163 -15.90 -2.91 -16.69
N HIS A 164 -17.16 -2.71 -16.34
CA HIS A 164 -17.52 -2.17 -15.03
C HIS A 164 -17.00 -3.07 -13.89
N TYR A 165 -17.24 -4.36 -14.03
CA TYR A 165 -16.78 -5.34 -13.04
C TYR A 165 -15.26 -5.49 -13.02
N ILE A 166 -14.62 -5.48 -14.20
CA ILE A 166 -13.15 -5.53 -14.31
C ILE A 166 -12.52 -4.30 -13.63
N SER A 167 -13.12 -3.12 -13.82
CA SER A 167 -12.66 -1.88 -13.15
C SER A 167 -12.71 -2.02 -11.63
N GLN A 168 -13.81 -2.57 -11.09
CA GLN A 168 -13.93 -2.79 -9.65
C GLN A 168 -12.87 -3.77 -9.14
N LEU A 169 -12.69 -4.91 -9.80
CA LEU A 169 -11.68 -5.89 -9.42
C LEU A 169 -10.25 -5.32 -9.49
N LEU A 170 -9.96 -4.50 -10.51
CA LEU A 170 -8.66 -3.85 -10.65
C LEU A 170 -8.40 -2.86 -9.50
N THR A 171 -9.42 -2.08 -9.13
CA THR A 171 -9.33 -1.15 -7.99
C THR A 171 -9.09 -1.90 -6.68
N GLU A 172 -9.85 -2.97 -6.42
CA GLU A 172 -9.69 -3.81 -5.22
C GLU A 172 -8.29 -4.44 -5.17
N GLN A 173 -7.80 -4.99 -6.29
CA GLN A 173 -6.46 -5.56 -6.37
C GLN A 173 -5.38 -4.51 -6.08
N SER A 174 -5.50 -3.32 -6.67
CA SER A 174 -4.57 -2.21 -6.43
C SER A 174 -4.53 -1.78 -4.96
N GLN A 175 -5.69 -1.76 -4.28
CA GLN A 175 -5.77 -1.47 -2.85
C GLN A 175 -5.09 -2.55 -2.00
N ILE A 176 -5.30 -3.83 -2.33
CA ILE A 176 -4.65 -4.95 -1.66
C ILE A 176 -3.12 -4.85 -1.82
N ASP A 177 -2.63 -4.60 -3.02
CA ASP A 177 -1.19 -4.51 -3.29
C ASP A 177 -0.56 -3.29 -2.59
N LYS A 178 -1.28 -2.17 -2.53
CA LYS A 178 -0.87 -0.99 -1.75
C LYS A 178 -0.76 -1.32 -0.25
N LEU A 179 -1.79 -1.96 0.32
CA LEU A 179 -1.77 -2.37 1.73
C LEU A 179 -0.64 -3.37 2.03
N ARG A 180 -0.36 -4.30 1.11
CA ARG A 180 0.77 -5.22 1.25
C ARG A 180 2.11 -4.49 1.24
N SER A 181 2.28 -3.52 0.35
CA SER A 181 3.50 -2.71 0.28
C SER A 181 3.68 -1.87 1.55
N GLU A 182 2.62 -1.22 2.02
CA GLU A 182 2.66 -0.45 3.27
C GLU A 182 2.97 -1.36 4.48
N ASN A 183 2.36 -2.55 4.55
CA ASN A 183 2.68 -3.52 5.59
C ASN A 183 4.14 -3.98 5.53
N ALA A 184 4.67 -4.27 4.34
CA ALA A 184 6.07 -4.66 4.19
C ALA A 184 7.03 -3.57 4.67
N GLN A 185 6.75 -2.30 4.35
CA GLN A 185 7.53 -1.17 4.85
C GLN A 185 7.45 -1.02 6.38
N LEU A 186 6.25 -1.19 6.97
CA LEU A 186 6.09 -1.12 8.42
C LEU A 186 6.85 -2.25 9.13
N LEU A 187 6.87 -3.46 8.56
CA LEU A 187 7.64 -4.59 9.10
C LEU A 187 9.15 -4.32 9.01
N GLU A 188 9.63 -3.76 7.91
CA GLU A 188 11.03 -3.36 7.75
C GLU A 188 11.42 -2.30 8.81
N PHE A 189 10.58 -1.29 9.04
CA PHE A 189 10.80 -0.32 10.11
C PHE A 189 10.84 -0.97 11.49
N ALA A 190 9.95 -1.94 11.75
CA ALA A 190 9.95 -2.67 13.02
C ALA A 190 11.24 -3.48 13.23
N ASP A 191 11.83 -4.03 12.16
CA ASP A 191 13.11 -4.73 12.23
C ASP A 191 14.29 -3.77 12.47
N LEU A 192 14.21 -2.54 11.95
CA LEU A 192 15.27 -1.53 12.14
C LEU A 192 15.22 -0.84 13.50
N SER A 193 14.12 -0.92 14.24
CA SER A 193 13.90 -0.16 15.48
C SER A 193 14.85 -0.52 16.62
N GLY A 194 15.57 -1.63 16.55
CA GLY A 194 16.44 -2.13 17.63
C GLY A 194 15.69 -2.68 18.86
N ASP A 195 14.42 -2.34 19.01
CA ASP A 195 13.54 -2.91 20.05
C ASP A 195 13.01 -4.27 19.59
N GLY A 196 12.91 -5.23 20.51
CA GLY A 196 12.26 -6.50 20.22
C GLY A 196 10.75 -6.36 20.20
N LEU A 197 10.09 -6.85 19.14
CA LEU A 197 8.64 -6.86 19.01
C LEU A 197 8.11 -8.26 18.73
N ILE A 198 7.09 -8.68 19.51
CA ILE A 198 6.28 -9.86 19.22
C ILE A 198 4.82 -9.46 19.16
N ILE A 199 4.08 -9.97 18.19
CA ILE A 199 2.62 -9.90 18.12
C ILE A 199 2.08 -11.32 18.16
N ALA A 200 1.15 -11.58 19.09
CA ALA A 200 0.51 -12.88 19.26
C ALA A 200 -1.01 -12.74 19.26
N ASP A 201 -1.69 -13.82 18.87
CA ASP A 201 -3.14 -13.93 18.95
C ASP A 201 -3.63 -14.29 20.38
N ALA A 202 -4.93 -14.45 20.52
CA ALA A 202 -5.57 -14.80 21.79
C ALA A 202 -5.15 -16.19 22.33
N GLN A 203 -4.66 -17.06 21.47
CA GLN A 203 -4.16 -18.41 21.78
C GLN A 203 -2.65 -18.43 22.03
N SER A 204 -2.01 -17.26 22.17
CA SER A 204 -0.57 -17.12 22.36
C SER A 204 0.29 -17.59 21.18
N LYS A 205 -0.31 -17.75 19.99
CA LYS A 205 0.42 -18.08 18.78
C LYS A 205 1.06 -16.80 18.23
N ILE A 206 2.36 -16.89 17.93
CA ILE A 206 3.10 -15.77 17.33
C ILE A 206 2.58 -15.51 15.90
N CYS A 207 2.01 -14.34 15.69
CA CYS A 207 1.59 -13.84 14.38
C CYS A 207 2.74 -13.10 13.67
N TYR A 208 3.56 -12.40 14.46
CA TYR A 208 4.74 -11.68 13.97
C TYR A 208 5.80 -11.59 15.07
N ILE A 209 7.05 -11.66 14.68
CA ILE A 209 8.21 -11.41 15.54
C ILE A 209 9.32 -10.79 14.70
N ASN A 210 9.84 -9.64 15.13
CA ASN A 210 10.98 -9.02 14.47
C ASN A 210 12.31 -9.66 14.91
N ALA A 211 13.40 -9.33 14.21
CA ALA A 211 14.73 -9.88 14.49
C ALA A 211 15.18 -9.64 15.94
N GLY A 212 14.96 -8.41 16.46
CA GLY A 212 15.24 -8.06 17.85
C GLY A 212 14.43 -8.89 18.85
N GLY A 213 13.13 -9.04 18.61
CA GLY A 213 12.22 -9.83 19.43
C GLY A 213 12.62 -11.30 19.49
N ARG A 214 12.95 -11.89 18.35
CA ARG A 214 13.42 -13.27 18.24
C ARG A 214 14.67 -13.49 19.06
N ASN A 215 15.69 -12.65 18.86
CA ASN A 215 16.95 -12.77 19.59
C ASN A 215 16.76 -12.64 21.13
N ILE A 216 15.87 -11.76 21.58
CA ILE A 216 15.60 -11.60 23.01
C ILE A 216 14.76 -12.78 23.53
N TYR A 217 13.72 -13.16 22.82
CA TYR A 217 12.85 -14.27 23.20
C TYR A 217 13.62 -15.59 23.33
N ASP A 218 14.48 -15.92 22.35
CA ASP A 218 15.31 -17.11 22.36
C ASP A 218 16.30 -17.09 23.55
N LYS A 219 16.87 -15.94 23.90
CA LYS A 219 17.73 -15.78 25.08
C LYS A 219 16.96 -15.98 26.39
N LEU A 220 15.75 -15.46 26.51
CA LEU A 220 14.92 -15.64 27.70
C LEU A 220 14.57 -17.11 27.92
N LEU A 221 14.23 -17.84 26.85
CA LEU A 221 14.00 -19.30 26.88
C LEU A 221 15.29 -20.07 27.26
N LEU A 222 16.41 -19.75 26.61
CA LEU A 222 17.69 -20.43 26.86
C LEU A 222 18.19 -20.28 28.30
N HIS A 223 17.93 -19.12 28.91
CA HIS A 223 18.34 -18.85 30.30
C HIS A 223 17.28 -19.29 31.35
N GLY A 224 16.21 -19.94 30.90
CA GLY A 224 15.13 -20.41 31.80
C GLY A 224 14.36 -19.26 32.48
N GLN A 225 14.38 -18.07 31.89
CA GLN A 225 13.65 -16.91 32.44
C GLN A 225 12.17 -16.96 32.10
N ILE A 226 11.82 -17.64 31.04
CA ILE A 226 10.47 -18.00 30.61
C ILE A 226 10.47 -19.43 30.06
N GLU A 227 9.34 -20.10 30.12
CA GLU A 227 9.15 -21.44 29.51
C GLU A 227 8.40 -21.33 28.18
N SER A 228 7.58 -20.28 28.04
CA SER A 228 6.74 -20.07 26.86
C SER A 228 6.41 -18.58 26.65
N LEU A 229 5.77 -18.28 25.52
CA LEU A 229 5.22 -16.95 25.27
C LEU A 229 4.07 -16.61 26.24
N GLU A 230 3.37 -17.62 26.72
CA GLU A 230 2.28 -17.46 27.69
C GLU A 230 2.75 -16.85 28.99
N ASP A 231 3.97 -17.12 29.41
CA ASP A 231 4.54 -16.52 30.64
C ASP A 231 4.68 -15.01 30.51
N LEU A 232 5.05 -14.53 29.31
CA LEU A 232 5.08 -13.08 29.04
C LEU A 232 3.69 -12.48 29.00
N ILE A 233 2.71 -13.19 28.47
CA ILE A 233 1.31 -12.75 28.36
C ILE A 233 0.59 -12.86 29.72
N CYS A 234 0.86 -13.91 30.50
CA CYS A 234 0.26 -14.10 31.83
C CYS A 234 0.69 -13.04 32.84
N GLY A 235 1.93 -12.56 32.76
CA GLY A 235 2.36 -11.39 33.52
C GLY A 235 1.46 -10.16 33.30
N VAL A 236 0.89 -10.03 32.09
CA VAL A 236 -0.09 -9.00 31.71
C VAL A 236 -1.47 -9.26 32.31
N ARG A 237 -1.95 -10.50 32.26
CA ARG A 237 -3.30 -10.85 32.79
C ARG A 237 -3.45 -10.57 34.28
N TYR A 238 -2.37 -10.71 35.06
CA TYR A 238 -2.38 -10.41 36.49
C TYR A 238 -2.51 -8.91 36.80
N GLN A 239 -2.06 -8.03 35.88
CA GLN A 239 -2.17 -6.56 36.04
C GLN A 239 -3.43 -5.98 35.41
N GLU A 240 -4.05 -6.63 34.42
CA GLU A 240 -5.33 -6.24 33.82
C GLU A 240 -6.48 -6.15 34.83
N CYS A 241 -6.40 -6.85 35.95
CA CYS A 241 -7.44 -6.85 36.99
C CYS A 241 -7.52 -5.55 37.80
N LYS A 242 -6.67 -4.56 37.60
CA LYS A 242 -6.55 -3.41 38.53
C LYS A 242 -6.98 -2.03 37.99
N ILE A 243 -7.25 -1.83 36.69
CA ILE A 243 -7.64 -0.48 36.18
C ILE A 243 -8.70 -0.58 35.08
N PRO A 244 -9.99 -0.26 35.37
CA PRO A 244 -11.00 -0.10 34.33
C PRO A 244 -10.80 1.22 33.59
N GLY A 245 -10.59 1.17 32.27
CA GLY A 245 -10.73 2.34 31.39
C GLY A 245 -9.49 2.87 30.70
N SER A 246 -8.31 2.26 30.81
CA SER A 246 -7.11 2.66 30.09
C SER A 246 -6.73 1.67 28.97
N ASN A 247 -6.13 2.16 27.88
CA ASN A 247 -5.44 1.33 26.90
C ASN A 247 -4.43 0.44 27.67
N HIS A 248 -4.78 -0.84 27.86
CA HIS A 248 -4.05 -1.75 28.76
C HIS A 248 -2.61 -1.96 28.28
N MET A 249 -1.70 -1.18 28.83
CA MET A 249 -0.27 -1.43 28.77
C MET A 249 0.16 -1.95 30.12
N SER A 250 0.78 -3.12 30.16
CA SER A 250 1.47 -3.62 31.35
C SER A 250 2.97 -3.55 31.12
N TYR A 251 3.70 -3.40 32.21
CA TYR A 251 5.14 -3.37 32.21
C TYR A 251 5.67 -4.40 33.22
N CYS A 252 6.61 -5.21 32.81
CA CYS A 252 7.36 -6.06 33.71
C CYS A 252 8.86 -6.01 33.36
N GLU A 253 9.68 -6.45 34.28
CA GLU A 253 11.13 -6.51 34.11
C GLU A 253 11.61 -7.94 34.17
N LEU A 254 12.38 -8.36 33.16
CA LEU A 254 13.05 -9.66 33.12
C LEU A 254 14.53 -9.47 32.81
N GLY A 255 15.37 -9.68 33.80
CA GLY A 255 16.81 -9.45 33.70
C GLY A 255 17.11 -8.01 33.28
N ARG A 256 17.81 -7.85 32.15
CA ARG A 256 18.18 -6.55 31.58
C ARG A 256 17.13 -5.96 30.62
N TYR A 257 15.99 -6.59 30.48
CA TYR A 257 14.95 -6.13 29.56
C TYR A 257 13.74 -5.57 30.32
N GLY A 258 13.27 -4.41 29.91
CA GLY A 258 11.94 -3.93 30.21
C GLY A 258 10.97 -4.50 29.16
N ILE A 259 9.86 -5.08 29.58
CA ILE A 259 8.88 -5.71 28.71
C ILE A 259 7.58 -4.93 28.82
N HIS A 260 7.18 -4.31 27.73
CA HIS A 260 5.90 -3.62 27.61
C HIS A 260 4.94 -4.52 26.83
N THR A 261 3.82 -4.84 27.44
CA THR A 261 2.80 -5.63 26.74
C THR A 261 1.52 -4.81 26.62
N LYS A 262 0.97 -4.75 25.41
CA LYS A 262 -0.27 -4.06 25.07
C LYS A 262 -1.26 -5.03 24.48
N VAL A 263 -2.49 -4.98 24.97
CA VAL A 263 -3.62 -5.72 24.39
C VAL A 263 -4.38 -4.83 23.42
N LYS A 264 -4.69 -5.36 22.24
CA LYS A 264 -5.48 -4.69 21.22
C LYS A 264 -6.58 -5.62 20.69
N MET A 265 -7.77 -5.07 20.51
CA MET A 265 -8.86 -5.74 19.81
C MET A 265 -8.88 -5.30 18.36
N VAL A 266 -8.89 -6.25 17.43
CA VAL A 266 -8.99 -6.02 15.98
C VAL A 266 -10.03 -6.98 15.43
N LEU A 267 -11.09 -6.46 14.79
CA LEU A 267 -12.19 -7.26 14.21
C LEU A 267 -12.76 -8.30 15.21
N GLN A 268 -12.94 -7.89 16.48
CA GLN A 268 -13.40 -8.73 17.61
C GLN A 268 -12.40 -9.82 18.05
N GLU A 269 -11.22 -9.89 17.46
CA GLU A 269 -10.14 -10.77 17.88
C GLU A 269 -9.16 -10.05 18.80
N LYS A 270 -8.63 -10.75 19.81
CA LYS A 270 -7.69 -10.22 20.79
C LYS A 270 -6.25 -10.48 20.34
N PHE A 271 -5.43 -9.43 20.31
CA PHE A 271 -4.01 -9.51 20.03
C PHE A 271 -3.18 -8.94 21.17
N TYR A 272 -2.02 -9.53 21.37
CA TYR A 272 -1.00 -9.07 22.31
C TYR A 272 0.19 -8.52 21.54
N SER A 273 0.59 -7.28 21.85
CA SER A 273 1.85 -6.70 21.37
C SER A 273 2.85 -6.66 22.53
N ILE A 274 3.95 -7.36 22.42
CA ILE A 274 5.01 -7.45 23.43
C ILE A 274 6.22 -6.74 22.88
N ILE A 275 6.67 -5.68 23.58
CA ILE A 275 7.82 -4.88 23.19
C ILE A 275 8.90 -5.09 24.25
N PHE A 276 10.06 -5.53 23.82
CA PHE A 276 11.25 -5.66 24.64
C PHE A 276 12.14 -4.45 24.46
N GLN A 277 12.37 -3.72 25.53
CA GLN A 277 13.35 -2.66 25.56
C GLN A 277 14.54 -3.09 26.43
N GLN A 278 15.75 -2.95 25.90
CA GLN A 278 16.92 -3.17 26.71
C GLN A 278 16.97 -2.09 27.79
N LYS A 279 17.03 -2.48 29.05
CA LYS A 279 17.34 -1.53 30.12
C LYS A 279 18.72 -0.95 29.80
N SER A 280 18.78 0.29 29.45
CA SER A 280 20.03 1.02 29.65
C SER A 280 20.28 1.01 31.14
N ASP A 281 21.37 0.36 31.60
CA ASP A 281 21.87 0.48 32.96
C ASP A 281 21.80 1.96 33.29
N GLY A 282 21.03 2.41 34.29
CA GLY A 282 20.66 3.77 34.69
C GLY A 282 21.48 5.00 34.24
N LYS A 283 22.20 4.88 33.17
CA LYS A 283 22.99 5.86 32.42
C LYS A 283 22.37 6.10 31.03
N VAL A 284 21.10 6.41 31.01
CA VAL A 284 20.58 7.16 29.89
C VAL A 284 21.30 8.49 29.93
N PHE A 285 22.28 8.67 29.04
CA PHE A 285 23.02 9.94 28.88
C PHE A 285 24.14 10.29 29.86
N ALA A 286 24.89 9.34 30.40
CA ALA A 286 26.18 9.63 31.01
C ALA A 286 27.34 9.48 30.02
N ASP A 287 27.13 9.80 28.74
CA ASP A 287 28.23 9.94 27.80
C ASP A 287 28.78 11.37 27.92
N LYS A 288 30.07 11.52 28.17
CA LYS A 288 30.75 12.81 28.20
C LYS A 288 30.46 13.66 26.95
N ARG A 289 30.17 13.02 25.84
CA ARG A 289 29.69 13.65 24.58
C ARG A 289 28.32 14.31 24.72
N TRP A 290 27.38 13.66 25.42
CA TRP A 290 26.05 14.18 25.68
C TRP A 290 26.08 15.43 26.56
N GLU A 291 26.81 15.39 27.69
CA GLU A 291 26.99 16.54 28.55
C GLU A 291 27.70 17.70 27.83
N ALA A 292 28.70 17.40 27.02
CA ALA A 292 29.39 18.39 26.20
C ALA A 292 28.43 19.04 25.16
N LEU A 293 27.56 18.26 24.52
CA LEU A 293 26.56 18.79 23.58
C LEU A 293 25.53 19.69 24.27
N LEU A 294 25.02 19.28 25.44
CA LEU A 294 24.08 20.10 26.22
C LEU A 294 24.72 21.39 26.73
N GLN A 295 26.02 21.36 27.08
CA GLN A 295 26.79 22.55 27.43
C GLN A 295 27.06 23.45 26.23
N GLU A 296 27.46 22.88 25.11
CA GLU A 296 27.66 23.60 23.82
C GLU A 296 26.39 24.34 23.37
N LYS A 297 25.24 23.70 23.50
CA LYS A 297 23.94 24.31 23.18
C LYS A 297 23.40 25.28 24.24
N GLY A 298 24.10 25.41 25.36
CA GLY A 298 23.77 26.36 26.42
C GLY A 298 22.39 26.11 27.07
N LEU A 299 22.01 24.83 27.28
CA LEU A 299 20.77 24.51 27.96
C LEU A 299 20.87 24.80 29.47
N THR A 300 19.84 25.47 29.98
CA THR A 300 19.65 25.64 31.42
C THR A 300 19.29 24.32 32.10
N SER A 301 19.47 24.19 33.41
CA SER A 301 19.08 23.00 34.16
C SER A 301 17.60 22.63 33.91
N ARG A 302 16.73 23.64 33.85
CA ARG A 302 15.29 23.42 33.63
C ARG A 302 14.96 22.96 32.20
N GLU A 303 15.65 23.48 31.19
CA GLU A 303 15.52 23.03 29.82
C GLU A 303 16.03 21.60 29.64
N ARG A 304 17.05 21.17 30.38
CA ARG A 304 17.54 19.78 30.41
C ARG A 304 16.47 18.83 30.97
N GLU A 305 15.85 19.18 32.10
CA GLU A 305 14.76 18.39 32.68
C GLU A 305 13.58 18.24 31.71
N VAL A 306 13.20 19.33 31.05
CA VAL A 306 12.15 19.30 30.03
C VAL A 306 12.57 18.46 28.83
N LEU A 307 13.79 18.56 28.33
CA LEU A 307 14.33 17.76 27.24
C LEU A 307 14.33 16.27 27.59
N ASP A 308 14.75 15.89 28.79
CA ASP A 308 14.75 14.51 29.29
C ASP A 308 13.33 13.93 29.27
N CYS A 309 12.35 14.67 29.73
CA CYS A 309 10.93 14.27 29.68
C CYS A 309 10.42 14.13 28.23
N VAL A 310 10.84 15.03 27.34
CA VAL A 310 10.51 14.94 25.90
C VAL A 310 11.07 13.68 25.29
N LEU A 311 12.32 13.35 25.56
CA LEU A 311 13.00 12.15 25.04
C LEU A 311 12.40 10.86 25.60
N LYS A 312 11.81 10.89 26.81
CA LYS A 312 11.00 9.81 27.39
C LYS A 312 9.61 9.69 26.75
N GLY A 313 9.24 10.54 25.79
CA GLY A 313 7.97 10.51 25.08
C GLY A 313 6.79 11.15 25.82
N MET A 314 7.00 11.84 26.94
CA MET A 314 5.95 12.44 27.76
C MET A 314 5.23 13.57 27.01
N THR A 315 3.91 13.72 27.16
CA THR A 315 3.17 14.87 26.62
C THR A 315 3.47 16.16 27.41
N ASN A 316 3.14 17.32 26.83
CA ASN A 316 3.35 18.60 27.55
C ASN A 316 2.54 18.70 28.85
N VAL A 317 1.41 17.97 28.92
CA VAL A 317 0.56 17.88 30.12
C VAL A 317 1.28 17.06 31.19
N ASP A 318 1.84 15.91 30.81
CA ASP A 318 2.57 15.02 31.72
C ASP A 318 3.83 15.68 32.24
N ILE A 319 4.58 16.38 31.36
CA ILE A 319 5.79 17.14 31.74
C ILE A 319 5.42 18.26 32.71
N ALA A 320 4.34 18.98 32.49
CA ALA A 320 3.86 20.02 33.37
C ALA A 320 3.51 19.49 34.76
N ALA A 321 2.86 18.34 34.83
CA ALA A 321 2.53 17.64 36.08
C ALA A 321 3.80 17.14 36.80
N GLU A 322 4.70 16.48 36.08
CA GLU A 322 5.96 15.92 36.61
C GLU A 322 6.88 17.01 37.20
N LEU A 323 6.97 18.13 36.48
CA LEU A 323 7.88 19.23 36.86
C LEU A 323 7.21 20.31 37.73
N PHE A 324 5.93 20.13 38.09
CA PHE A 324 5.14 21.05 38.91
C PHE A 324 5.09 22.49 38.36
N VAL A 325 4.89 22.63 37.04
CA VAL A 325 4.80 23.93 36.36
C VAL A 325 3.58 23.97 35.41
N SER A 326 3.27 25.18 34.91
CA SER A 326 2.18 25.31 33.93
C SER A 326 2.56 24.76 32.57
N ILE A 327 1.56 24.27 31.80
CA ILE A 327 1.73 23.86 30.40
C ILE A 327 2.31 25.00 29.56
N HIS A 328 1.98 26.25 29.90
CA HIS A 328 2.51 27.45 29.23
C HIS A 328 4.02 27.56 29.43
N THR A 329 4.49 27.30 30.65
CA THR A 329 5.91 27.28 30.98
C THR A 329 6.67 26.19 30.22
N ILE A 330 6.06 24.99 30.10
CA ILE A 330 6.63 23.89 29.28
C ILE A 330 6.75 24.30 27.81
N LYS A 331 5.70 24.92 27.24
CA LYS A 331 5.74 25.41 25.86
C LYS A 331 6.87 26.45 25.65
N ALA A 332 7.08 27.35 26.61
CA ALA A 332 8.15 28.32 26.54
C ALA A 332 9.55 27.65 26.58
N HIS A 333 9.75 26.67 27.46
CA HIS A 333 10.99 25.90 27.49
C HIS A 333 11.21 25.10 26.20
N LEU A 334 10.16 24.47 25.65
CA LEU A 334 10.25 23.75 24.38
C LEU A 334 10.61 24.66 23.22
N TYR A 335 10.03 25.85 23.15
CA TYR A 335 10.39 26.85 22.15
C TYR A 335 11.88 27.22 22.23
N SER A 336 12.39 27.47 23.42
CA SER A 336 13.83 27.76 23.66
C SER A 336 14.71 26.59 23.25
N ILE A 337 14.32 25.35 23.61
CA ILE A 337 15.04 24.13 23.24
C ILE A 337 15.08 23.97 21.72
N TYR A 338 13.93 24.14 21.04
CA TYR A 338 13.86 24.04 19.57
C TYR A 338 14.79 25.05 18.89
N HIS A 339 14.82 26.28 19.37
CA HIS A 339 15.71 27.32 18.87
C HIS A 339 17.19 26.95 19.08
N LYS A 340 17.56 26.46 20.26
CA LYS A 340 18.95 26.05 20.57
C LYS A 340 19.44 24.87 19.75
N PHE A 341 18.54 23.96 19.38
CA PHE A 341 18.86 22.81 18.53
C PHE A 341 18.60 23.05 17.05
N ASP A 342 18.13 24.23 16.66
CA ASP A 342 17.79 24.57 15.28
C ASP A 342 16.81 23.57 14.65
N VAL A 343 15.70 23.31 15.34
CA VAL A 343 14.63 22.41 14.90
C VAL A 343 13.27 23.09 15.02
N GLY A 344 12.37 22.80 14.08
CA GLY A 344 11.05 23.44 14.04
C GLY A 344 9.94 22.68 14.79
N SER A 345 10.19 21.46 15.28
CA SER A 345 9.15 20.64 15.89
C SER A 345 9.70 19.60 16.86
N ARG A 346 8.80 19.07 17.71
CA ARG A 346 9.10 17.95 18.61
C ARG A 346 9.60 16.72 17.86
N SER A 347 8.97 16.38 16.73
CA SER A 347 9.37 15.23 15.92
C SER A 347 10.77 15.42 15.32
N ALA A 348 11.09 16.64 14.87
CA ALA A 348 12.43 16.97 14.37
C ALA A 348 13.48 16.90 15.49
N LEU A 349 13.13 17.34 16.71
CA LEU A 349 14.00 17.21 17.88
C LEU A 349 14.27 15.73 18.19
N MET A 350 13.23 14.91 18.27
CA MET A 350 13.34 13.47 18.51
C MET A 350 14.19 12.76 17.45
N ALA A 351 13.95 13.06 16.16
CA ALA A 351 14.71 12.48 15.04
C ALA A 351 16.20 12.83 15.12
N ARG A 352 16.54 14.06 15.49
CA ARG A 352 17.96 14.50 15.66
C ARG A 352 18.68 13.69 16.73
N PHE A 353 18.00 13.34 17.80
CA PHE A 353 18.57 12.52 18.87
C PHE A 353 18.59 11.02 18.57
N SER A 354 17.64 10.51 17.80
CA SER A 354 17.64 9.13 17.34
C SER A 354 18.80 8.84 16.38
N GLN A 355 19.19 9.80 15.54
CA GLN A 355 20.31 9.66 14.59
C GLN A 355 21.70 9.70 15.25
N GLN A 356 21.83 10.27 16.42
CA GLN A 356 23.13 10.35 17.14
C GLN A 356 23.48 9.10 17.93
N ASN A 357 22.52 8.21 18.19
CA ASN A 357 22.76 6.92 18.84
C ASN A 357 23.29 5.82 17.90
N TYR A 358 23.49 6.12 16.61
CA TYR A 358 23.94 5.16 15.57
C TYR A 358 25.36 5.45 15.03
N ARG A 359 26.22 6.18 15.78
CA ARG A 359 27.65 6.28 15.42
C ARG A 359 28.57 6.07 16.60
#